data_6d8459ce2e48bf01e16a413fc3c07d26
#
_entry.id   6d8459ce2e48bf01e16a413fc3c07d26
#
_cell.length_a   1.000
_cell.length_b   1.000
_cell.length_c   1.000
_cell.angle_alpha   90.00
_cell.angle_beta   90.00
_cell.angle_gamma   90.00
#
_symmetry.space_group_name_H-M   'P 1'
#
loop_
_entity.id
_entity.type
_entity.pdbx_description
1 polymer ?
#
loop_
_entity_poly.entity_id
_entity_poly.type
_entity_poly.pdbx_seq_one_letter_code
_entity_poly.pdbx_strand_id
1 'polypeptide(L)'
;VLHGAALQIARGQTVGLLGRNGMGKSTLIRTLLGHVAQRDGHITLFGKDASRFKPHEVARLGVAYVPEGRGVFPNLSVRENLVMAARRGVDGRNDWSFERVMETFPRLKERLTNLGAQLSGGEQQMLSIGRALMTHPELIVLDEATEGLAPLIVADIWRVIGEIRASGIATLIVDRDYRKVLARCDRALVLQKG
;
A
#
# COMPACT_ATOMS: atom_id res chain seq x y z
N VAL A 1 -7.24 -11.72 -18.90
CA VAL A 1 -6.46 -10.49 -18.64
C VAL A 1 -5.08 -10.85 -18.13
N LEU A 2 -4.96 -11.81 -17.20
CA LEU A 2 -3.68 -12.34 -16.74
C LEU A 2 -3.46 -13.72 -17.36
N HIS A 3 -2.29 -13.93 -17.96
CA HIS A 3 -1.93 -15.17 -18.68
C HIS A 3 -0.59 -15.67 -18.15
N GLY A 4 -0.62 -16.47 -17.07
CA GLY A 4 0.59 -17.04 -16.46
C GLY A 4 1.48 -16.02 -15.74
N ALA A 5 0.91 -14.89 -15.27
CA ALA A 5 1.66 -13.91 -14.50
C ALA A 5 2.17 -14.52 -13.19
N ALA A 6 3.47 -14.36 -12.91
CA ALA A 6 4.11 -14.83 -11.70
C ALA A 6 4.80 -13.68 -10.97
N LEU A 7 4.54 -13.57 -9.67
CA LEU A 7 5.13 -12.56 -8.79
C LEU A 7 5.56 -13.22 -7.48
N GLN A 8 6.76 -12.93 -7.04
CA GLN A 8 7.26 -13.33 -5.73
C GLN A 8 7.86 -12.12 -5.03
N ILE A 9 7.57 -11.96 -3.76
CA ILE A 9 8.11 -10.87 -2.91
C ILE A 9 8.64 -11.51 -1.64
N ALA A 10 9.92 -11.32 -1.35
CA ALA A 10 10.54 -11.75 -0.12
C ALA A 10 10.21 -10.78 1.03
N ARG A 11 10.38 -11.22 2.28
CA ARG A 11 10.25 -10.33 3.45
C ARG A 11 11.20 -9.16 3.33
N GLY A 12 10.72 -7.95 3.61
CA GLY A 12 11.48 -6.71 3.52
C GLY A 12 11.86 -6.29 2.10
N GLN A 13 11.49 -7.06 1.07
CA GLN A 13 11.79 -6.73 -0.31
C GLN A 13 10.81 -5.68 -0.85
N THR A 14 11.33 -4.73 -1.61
CA THR A 14 10.52 -3.78 -2.38
C THR A 14 10.53 -4.18 -3.85
N VAL A 15 9.35 -4.47 -4.39
CA VAL A 15 9.16 -4.87 -5.79
C VAL A 15 8.32 -3.83 -6.52
N GLY A 16 8.82 -3.35 -7.66
CA GLY A 16 8.07 -2.49 -8.56
C GLY A 16 7.29 -3.32 -9.59
N LEU A 17 6.01 -3.04 -9.76
CA LEU A 17 5.19 -3.60 -10.82
C LEU A 17 4.98 -2.55 -11.89
N LEU A 18 5.61 -2.75 -13.04
CA LEU A 18 5.63 -1.85 -14.17
C LEU A 18 4.79 -2.40 -15.33
N GLY A 19 4.33 -1.53 -16.20
CA GLY A 19 3.57 -1.88 -17.40
C GLY A 19 2.67 -0.73 -17.83
N ARG A 20 2.34 -0.69 -19.12
CA ARG A 20 1.41 0.31 -19.67
C ARG A 20 0.01 0.13 -19.09
N ASN A 21 -0.84 1.16 -19.23
CA ASN A 21 -2.24 1.06 -18.84
C ASN A 21 -2.94 -0.07 -19.62
N GLY A 22 -3.84 -0.79 -18.96
CA GLY A 22 -4.53 -1.95 -19.54
C GLY A 22 -3.72 -3.26 -19.55
N MET A 23 -2.48 -3.28 -19.08
CA MET A 23 -1.63 -4.49 -19.10
C MET A 23 -1.94 -5.48 -17.95
N GLY A 24 -2.91 -5.21 -17.10
CA GLY A 24 -3.34 -6.16 -16.06
C GLY A 24 -2.81 -5.86 -14.65
N LYS A 25 -2.05 -4.77 -14.41
CA LYS A 25 -1.51 -4.43 -13.09
C LYS A 25 -2.58 -4.39 -11.98
N SER A 26 -3.63 -3.60 -12.18
CA SER A 26 -4.73 -3.51 -11.21
C SER A 26 -5.50 -4.83 -11.06
N THR A 27 -5.59 -5.65 -12.11
CA THR A 27 -6.17 -7.00 -12.04
C THR A 27 -5.31 -7.90 -11.16
N LEU A 28 -3.98 -7.86 -11.33
CA LEU A 28 -3.06 -8.62 -10.49
C LEU A 28 -3.18 -8.24 -9.02
N ILE A 29 -3.17 -6.93 -8.72
CA ILE A 29 -3.37 -6.41 -7.36
C ILE A 29 -4.71 -6.87 -6.79
N ARG A 30 -5.82 -6.69 -7.52
CA ARG A 30 -7.16 -7.08 -7.06
C ARG A 30 -7.27 -8.58 -6.84
N THR A 31 -6.60 -9.40 -7.66
CA THR A 31 -6.55 -10.86 -7.49
C THR A 31 -5.76 -11.22 -6.24
N LEU A 32 -4.58 -10.62 -6.04
CA LEU A 32 -3.76 -10.77 -4.83
C LEU A 32 -4.55 -10.43 -3.55
N LEU A 33 -5.34 -9.37 -3.60
CA LEU A 33 -6.14 -8.88 -2.48
C LEU A 33 -7.48 -9.64 -2.27
N GLY A 34 -7.77 -10.65 -3.11
CA GLY A 34 -9.01 -11.43 -3.01
C GLY A 34 -10.27 -10.72 -3.51
N HIS A 35 -10.14 -9.59 -4.23
CA HIS A 35 -11.28 -8.88 -4.83
C HIS A 35 -11.73 -9.50 -6.15
N VAL A 36 -10.87 -10.23 -6.83
CA VAL A 36 -11.15 -10.93 -8.08
C VAL A 36 -10.77 -12.38 -7.92
N ALA A 37 -11.71 -13.27 -8.16
CA ALA A 37 -11.45 -14.70 -8.15
C ALA A 37 -10.57 -15.09 -9.34
N GLN A 38 -9.47 -15.78 -9.06
CA GLN A 38 -8.64 -16.38 -10.12
C GLN A 38 -9.33 -17.62 -10.69
N ARG A 39 -9.07 -17.88 -11.98
CA ARG A 39 -9.56 -19.09 -12.65
C ARG A 39 -8.59 -20.25 -12.51
N ASP A 40 -7.29 -19.93 -12.46
CA ASP A 40 -6.20 -20.88 -12.40
C ASP A 40 -4.99 -20.27 -11.71
N GLY A 41 -4.03 -21.09 -11.30
CA GLY A 41 -2.82 -20.66 -10.59
C GLY A 41 -2.96 -20.72 -9.06
N HIS A 42 -1.94 -20.23 -8.35
CA HIS A 42 -1.86 -20.24 -6.89
C HIS A 42 -1.44 -18.90 -6.35
N ILE A 43 -2.01 -18.50 -5.21
CA ILE A 43 -1.58 -17.35 -4.42
C ILE A 43 -1.15 -17.86 -3.05
N THR A 44 0.12 -17.69 -2.73
CA THR A 44 0.66 -18.00 -1.41
C THR A 44 1.03 -16.71 -0.71
N LEU A 45 0.48 -16.46 0.46
CA LEU A 45 0.79 -15.32 1.32
C LEU A 45 1.37 -15.82 2.65
N PHE A 46 2.63 -15.46 2.93
CA PHE A 46 3.32 -15.82 4.17
C PHE A 46 3.28 -17.34 4.47
N GLY A 47 3.46 -18.17 3.41
CA GLY A 47 3.43 -19.63 3.50
C GLY A 47 2.03 -20.27 3.54
N LYS A 48 0.96 -19.48 3.49
CA LYS A 48 -0.43 -19.98 3.46
C LYS A 48 -1.01 -19.89 2.06
N ASP A 49 -1.74 -20.92 1.63
CA ASP A 49 -2.54 -20.85 0.40
C ASP A 49 -3.69 -19.86 0.60
N ALA A 50 -3.63 -18.75 -0.10
CA ALA A 50 -4.61 -17.66 -0.08
C ALA A 50 -5.43 -17.59 -1.39
N SER A 51 -5.35 -18.59 -2.25
CA SER A 51 -5.97 -18.59 -3.58
C SER A 51 -7.48 -18.38 -3.57
N ARG A 52 -8.15 -18.69 -2.45
CA ARG A 52 -9.60 -18.51 -2.27
C ARG A 52 -9.96 -17.54 -1.15
N PHE A 53 -8.98 -16.82 -0.61
CA PHE A 53 -9.23 -15.89 0.48
C PHE A 53 -10.03 -14.68 0.00
N LYS A 54 -10.94 -14.24 0.86
CA LYS A 54 -11.67 -12.98 0.71
C LYS A 54 -10.79 -11.81 1.16
N PRO A 55 -11.09 -10.57 0.75
CA PRO A 55 -10.25 -9.41 1.08
C PRO A 55 -9.97 -9.25 2.58
N HIS A 56 -10.94 -9.50 3.44
CA HIS A 56 -10.74 -9.39 4.89
C HIS A 56 -9.82 -10.49 5.46
N GLU A 57 -9.77 -11.66 4.84
CA GLU A 57 -8.86 -12.74 5.22
C GLU A 57 -7.43 -12.40 4.80
N VAL A 58 -7.24 -11.89 3.57
CA VAL A 58 -5.96 -11.36 3.07
C VAL A 58 -5.45 -10.26 3.99
N ALA A 59 -6.32 -9.30 4.35
CA ALA A 59 -5.97 -8.23 5.28
C ALA A 59 -5.53 -8.77 6.66
N ARG A 60 -6.19 -9.80 7.20
CA ARG A 60 -5.83 -10.43 8.49
C ARG A 60 -4.49 -11.14 8.46
N LEU A 61 -4.00 -11.54 7.29
CA LEU A 61 -2.65 -12.08 7.14
C LEU A 61 -1.54 -11.01 7.23
N GLY A 62 -1.89 -9.74 7.31
CA GLY A 62 -0.93 -8.63 7.36
C GLY A 62 -0.67 -7.97 6.01
N VAL A 63 -1.60 -8.06 5.07
CA VAL A 63 -1.52 -7.30 3.81
C VAL A 63 -2.30 -6.00 3.97
N ALA A 64 -1.63 -4.86 3.72
CA ALA A 64 -2.27 -3.54 3.64
C ALA A 64 -2.29 -3.05 2.20
N TYR A 65 -3.31 -2.28 1.86
CA TYR A 65 -3.51 -1.73 0.53
C TYR A 65 -3.76 -0.23 0.58
N VAL A 66 -2.99 0.51 -0.21
CA VAL A 66 -3.17 1.94 -0.45
C VAL A 66 -3.63 2.10 -1.90
N PRO A 67 -4.92 2.37 -2.14
CA PRO A 67 -5.48 2.46 -3.49
C PRO A 67 -5.15 3.80 -4.16
N GLU A 68 -5.20 3.84 -5.49
CA GLU A 68 -5.13 5.03 -6.32
C GLU A 68 -6.13 6.13 -5.87
N GLY A 69 -7.34 5.75 -5.49
CA GLY A 69 -8.40 6.66 -5.00
C GLY A 69 -8.27 7.07 -3.53
N ARG A 70 -7.10 6.87 -2.89
CA ARG A 70 -6.77 7.21 -1.50
C ARG A 70 -7.60 6.51 -0.42
N GLY A 71 -8.92 6.32 -0.61
CA GLY A 71 -9.80 5.55 0.27
C GLY A 71 -9.95 6.12 1.70
N VAL A 72 -9.78 7.43 1.90
CA VAL A 72 -10.01 8.08 3.20
C VAL A 72 -11.51 8.24 3.46
N PHE A 73 -11.91 8.22 4.73
CA PHE A 73 -13.30 8.50 5.14
C PHE A 73 -13.49 10.00 5.24
N PRO A 74 -14.28 10.62 4.33
CA PRO A 74 -14.36 12.08 4.23
C PRO A 74 -15.01 12.74 5.44
N ASN A 75 -15.91 12.03 6.11
CA ASN A 75 -16.70 12.52 7.26
C ASN A 75 -16.07 12.21 8.61
N LEU A 76 -14.92 11.55 8.63
CA LEU A 76 -14.13 11.30 9.84
C LEU A 76 -12.93 12.24 9.87
N SER A 77 -12.53 12.66 11.08
CA SER A 77 -11.31 13.41 11.30
C SER A 77 -10.07 12.58 10.94
N VAL A 78 -8.92 13.23 10.79
CA VAL A 78 -7.64 12.56 10.60
C VAL A 78 -7.39 11.55 11.72
N ARG A 79 -7.60 11.96 12.99
CA ARG A 79 -7.46 11.07 14.14
C ARG A 79 -8.36 9.85 14.05
N GLU A 80 -9.65 10.04 13.76
CA GLU A 80 -10.63 8.95 13.67
C GLU A 80 -10.30 8.00 12.51
N ASN A 81 -9.90 8.53 11.35
CA ASN A 81 -9.42 7.72 10.22
C ASN A 81 -8.27 6.80 10.61
N LEU A 82 -7.30 7.28 11.39
CA LEU A 82 -6.14 6.52 11.84
C LEU A 82 -6.52 5.50 12.92
N VAL A 83 -7.22 5.95 13.96
CA VAL A 83 -7.60 5.09 15.10
C VAL A 83 -8.50 3.94 14.67
N MET A 84 -9.44 4.19 13.76
CA MET A 84 -10.33 3.15 13.22
C MET A 84 -9.56 2.07 12.44
N ALA A 85 -8.43 2.40 11.83
CA ALA A 85 -7.59 1.44 11.10
C ALA A 85 -6.65 0.65 12.04
N ALA A 86 -6.42 1.16 13.25
CA ALA A 86 -5.45 0.61 14.19
C ALA A 86 -5.81 -0.81 14.62
N ARG A 87 -4.84 -1.69 14.50
CA ARG A 87 -4.91 -3.08 15.03
C ARG A 87 -3.49 -3.56 15.33
N ARG A 88 -3.35 -4.58 16.14
CA ARG A 88 -2.06 -5.27 16.30
C ARG A 88 -1.71 -6.01 15.02
N GLY A 89 -0.44 -5.98 14.66
CA GLY A 89 0.09 -6.77 13.56
C GLY A 89 0.07 -8.27 13.86
N VAL A 90 0.41 -9.06 12.85
CA VAL A 90 0.68 -10.49 13.02
C VAL A 90 1.79 -10.63 14.06
N ASP A 91 1.70 -11.62 14.94
CA ASP A 91 2.63 -11.85 16.07
C ASP A 91 2.64 -10.71 17.13
N GLY A 92 1.58 -9.88 17.17
CA GLY A 92 1.40 -8.85 18.20
C GLY A 92 2.25 -7.59 18.00
N ARG A 93 2.93 -7.42 16.87
CA ARG A 93 3.75 -6.22 16.55
C ARG A 93 2.94 -4.94 16.67
N ASN A 94 3.62 -3.90 17.14
CA ASN A 94 3.06 -2.56 17.32
C ASN A 94 4.09 -1.47 16.95
N ASP A 95 4.85 -1.68 15.86
CA ASP A 95 5.96 -0.82 15.45
C ASP A 95 5.49 0.52 14.87
N TRP A 96 4.31 0.54 14.26
CA TRP A 96 3.70 1.73 13.66
C TRP A 96 2.59 2.27 14.57
N SER A 97 2.99 2.74 15.76
CA SER A 97 2.06 3.40 16.68
C SER A 97 1.51 4.71 16.10
N PHE A 98 0.44 5.22 16.70
CA PHE A 98 -0.13 6.51 16.32
C PHE A 98 0.92 7.63 16.38
N GLU A 99 1.74 7.65 17.43
CA GLU A 99 2.81 8.62 17.62
C GLU A 99 3.84 8.55 16.49
N ARG A 100 4.28 7.35 16.12
CA ARG A 100 5.22 7.14 15.01
C ARG A 100 4.63 7.62 13.67
N VAL A 101 3.35 7.34 13.41
CA VAL A 101 2.67 7.85 12.21
C VAL A 101 2.63 9.38 12.22
N MET A 102 2.42 10.03 13.38
CA MET A 102 2.45 11.49 13.50
C MET A 102 3.85 12.08 13.30
N GLU A 103 4.89 11.38 13.71
CA GLU A 103 6.30 11.77 13.46
C GLU A 103 6.64 11.62 11.97
N THR A 104 6.18 10.54 11.34
CA THR A 104 6.39 10.27 9.90
C THR A 104 5.66 11.28 9.02
N PHE A 105 4.47 11.73 9.44
CA PHE A 105 3.62 12.67 8.71
C PHE A 105 3.29 13.93 9.53
N PRO A 106 4.24 14.87 9.75
CA PRO A 106 4.00 16.06 10.56
C PRO A 106 2.80 16.90 10.10
N ARG A 107 2.54 16.96 8.80
CA ARG A 107 1.37 17.67 8.23
C ARG A 107 0.04 17.08 8.71
N LEU A 108 -0.06 15.77 8.92
CA LEU A 108 -1.27 15.16 9.50
C LEU A 108 -1.44 15.51 10.97
N LYS A 109 -0.33 15.66 11.71
CA LYS A 109 -0.34 16.09 13.11
C LYS A 109 -0.97 17.46 13.27
N GLU A 110 -0.70 18.40 12.36
CA GLU A 110 -1.29 19.74 12.35
C GLU A 110 -2.78 19.72 12.00
N ARG A 111 -3.27 18.65 11.39
CA ARG A 111 -4.63 18.49 10.87
C ARG A 111 -5.47 17.44 11.59
N LEU A 112 -5.10 17.03 12.80
CA LEU A 112 -5.71 15.91 13.53
C LEU A 112 -7.22 16.01 13.69
N THR A 113 -7.77 17.21 13.85
CA THR A 113 -9.21 17.47 14.01
C THR A 113 -9.92 17.78 12.70
N ASN A 114 -9.19 18.00 11.59
CA ASN A 114 -9.79 18.24 10.29
C ASN A 114 -10.44 16.96 9.76
N LEU A 115 -11.58 17.12 9.08
CA LEU A 115 -12.25 16.02 8.38
C LEU A 115 -11.43 15.60 7.14
N GLY A 116 -11.54 14.33 6.74
CA GLY A 116 -10.88 13.81 5.55
C GLY A 116 -11.21 14.60 4.28
N ALA A 117 -12.44 15.12 4.16
CA ALA A 117 -12.86 15.97 3.05
C ALA A 117 -12.17 17.35 3.03
N GLN A 118 -11.64 17.81 4.15
CA GLN A 118 -10.97 19.12 4.28
C GLN A 118 -9.47 19.05 3.96
N LEU A 119 -8.95 17.87 3.72
CA LEU A 119 -7.55 17.65 3.41
C LEU A 119 -7.26 17.89 1.93
N SER A 120 -6.09 18.42 1.63
CA SER A 120 -5.54 18.43 0.27
C SER A 120 -5.33 16.99 -0.24
N GLY A 121 -5.21 16.84 -1.56
CA GLY A 121 -4.95 15.52 -2.14
C GLY A 121 -3.70 14.82 -1.61
N GLY A 122 -2.65 15.58 -1.32
CA GLY A 122 -1.42 15.05 -0.73
C GLY A 122 -1.60 14.63 0.73
N GLU A 123 -2.31 15.41 1.54
CA GLU A 123 -2.63 15.06 2.92
C GLU A 123 -3.54 13.83 3.00
N GLN A 124 -4.52 13.70 2.07
CA GLN A 124 -5.34 12.49 1.96
C GLN A 124 -4.50 11.25 1.60
N GLN A 125 -3.50 11.40 0.73
CA GLN A 125 -2.60 10.32 0.40
C GLN A 125 -1.72 9.91 1.59
N MET A 126 -1.17 10.89 2.32
CA MET A 126 -0.43 10.64 3.56
C MET A 126 -1.31 9.93 4.59
N LEU A 127 -2.57 10.35 4.73
CA LEU A 127 -3.54 9.72 5.63
C LEU A 127 -3.83 8.28 5.21
N SER A 128 -3.98 8.00 3.91
CA SER A 128 -4.18 6.65 3.39
C SER A 128 -2.99 5.73 3.71
N ILE A 129 -1.76 6.21 3.51
CA ILE A 129 -0.55 5.47 3.88
C ILE A 129 -0.47 5.28 5.39
N GLY A 130 -0.73 6.31 6.18
CA GLY A 130 -0.75 6.25 7.64
C GLY A 130 -1.74 5.20 8.16
N ARG A 131 -2.96 5.15 7.59
CA ARG A 131 -3.96 4.13 7.91
C ARG A 131 -3.47 2.72 7.61
N ALA A 132 -2.81 2.52 6.47
CA ALA A 132 -2.21 1.25 6.10
C ALA A 132 -1.13 0.82 7.12
N LEU A 133 -0.26 1.74 7.53
CA LEU A 133 0.79 1.50 8.52
C LEU A 133 0.25 1.17 9.91
N MET A 134 -0.85 1.81 10.35
CA MET A 134 -1.54 1.51 11.61
C MET A 134 -2.08 0.08 11.70
N THR A 135 -2.09 -0.67 10.59
CA THR A 135 -2.42 -2.11 10.60
C THR A 135 -1.20 -3.00 10.87
N HIS A 136 -0.01 -2.46 11.03
CA HIS A 136 1.28 -3.16 11.20
C HIS A 136 1.47 -4.26 10.14
N PRO A 137 1.53 -3.89 8.83
CA PRO A 137 1.51 -4.88 7.77
C PRO A 137 2.83 -5.64 7.63
N GLU A 138 2.76 -6.87 7.13
CA GLU A 138 3.90 -7.64 6.62
C GLU A 138 4.19 -7.27 5.16
N LEU A 139 3.13 -6.95 4.40
CA LEU A 139 3.20 -6.49 3.02
C LEU A 139 2.30 -5.27 2.84
N ILE A 140 2.84 -4.21 2.27
CA ILE A 140 2.07 -3.05 1.82
C ILE A 140 2.05 -2.99 0.29
N VAL A 141 0.87 -2.82 -0.27
CA VAL A 141 0.65 -2.61 -1.71
C VAL A 141 0.30 -1.15 -1.92
N LEU A 142 1.13 -0.44 -2.69
CA LEU A 142 0.97 0.98 -3.03
C LEU A 142 0.59 1.08 -4.51
N ASP A 143 -0.65 1.46 -4.80
CA ASP A 143 -1.19 1.54 -6.15
C ASP A 143 -1.33 3.00 -6.58
N GLU A 144 -0.42 3.46 -7.46
CA GLU A 144 -0.32 4.82 -7.99
C GLU A 144 -0.32 5.91 -6.88
N ALA A 145 0.46 5.66 -5.81
CA ALA A 145 0.44 6.47 -4.58
C ALA A 145 0.95 7.91 -4.76
N THR A 146 1.58 8.25 -5.89
CA THR A 146 2.11 9.59 -6.14
C THR A 146 1.40 10.33 -7.28
N GLU A 147 0.39 9.72 -7.89
CA GLU A 147 -0.29 10.30 -9.04
C GLU A 147 -1.04 11.59 -8.70
N GLY A 148 -0.89 12.60 -9.57
CA GLY A 148 -1.61 13.87 -9.46
C GLY A 148 -1.23 14.73 -8.27
N LEU A 149 -0.08 14.46 -7.62
CA LEU A 149 0.40 15.20 -6.46
C LEU A 149 1.51 16.19 -6.82
N ALA A 150 1.60 17.26 -6.03
CA ALA A 150 2.66 18.25 -6.16
C ALA A 150 4.04 17.63 -5.90
N PRO A 151 5.12 18.09 -6.58
CA PRO A 151 6.45 17.50 -6.51
C PRO A 151 7.01 17.36 -5.08
N LEU A 152 6.76 18.32 -4.20
CA LEU A 152 7.19 18.25 -2.79
C LEU A 152 6.49 17.11 -2.03
N ILE A 153 5.20 16.92 -2.26
CA ILE A 153 4.43 15.82 -1.65
C ILE A 153 4.91 14.46 -2.18
N VAL A 154 5.19 14.40 -3.48
CA VAL A 154 5.78 13.20 -4.10
C VAL A 154 7.11 12.84 -3.44
N ALA A 155 7.97 13.84 -3.19
CA ALA A 155 9.25 13.62 -2.50
C ALA A 155 9.04 13.10 -1.07
N ASP A 156 8.11 13.67 -0.31
CA ASP A 156 7.76 13.21 1.04
C ASP A 156 7.26 11.76 1.03
N ILE A 157 6.37 11.40 0.10
CA ILE A 157 5.85 10.03 -0.02
C ILE A 157 7.00 9.05 -0.32
N TRP A 158 7.92 9.40 -1.23
CA TRP A 158 9.06 8.55 -1.51
C TRP A 158 10.03 8.42 -0.34
N ARG A 159 10.18 9.46 0.49
CA ARG A 159 10.92 9.37 1.76
C ARG A 159 10.27 8.34 2.70
N VAL A 160 8.95 8.43 2.88
CA VAL A 160 8.18 7.50 3.72
C VAL A 160 8.26 6.06 3.19
N ILE A 161 8.20 5.84 1.87
CA ILE A 161 8.42 4.51 1.28
C ILE A 161 9.80 3.97 1.66
N GLY A 162 10.82 4.82 1.72
CA GLY A 162 12.15 4.46 2.22
C GLY A 162 12.14 4.03 3.69
N GLU A 163 11.39 4.71 4.54
CA GLU A 163 11.23 4.35 5.97
C GLU A 163 10.46 3.02 6.15
N ILE A 164 9.41 2.81 5.34
CA ILE A 164 8.66 1.54 5.31
C ILE A 164 9.61 0.39 4.96
N ARG A 165 10.42 0.55 3.91
CA ARG A 165 11.43 -0.43 3.52
C ARG A 165 12.43 -0.69 4.65
N ALA A 166 12.95 0.37 5.28
CA ALA A 166 13.91 0.25 6.38
C ALA A 166 13.33 -0.45 7.61
N SER A 167 12.00 -0.42 7.81
CA SER A 167 11.31 -1.15 8.87
C SER A 167 11.10 -2.64 8.57
N GLY A 168 11.55 -3.14 7.41
CA GLY A 168 11.47 -4.55 7.04
C GLY A 168 10.10 -4.99 6.48
N ILE A 169 9.19 -4.06 6.20
CA ILE A 169 7.91 -4.34 5.56
C ILE A 169 8.15 -4.63 4.08
N ALA A 170 7.64 -5.76 3.59
CA ALA A 170 7.64 -6.04 2.16
C ALA A 170 6.73 -5.04 1.42
N THR A 171 7.14 -4.59 0.24
CA THR A 171 6.41 -3.54 -0.48
C THR A 171 6.22 -3.92 -1.95
N LEU A 172 4.99 -3.81 -2.44
CA LEU A 172 4.67 -3.85 -3.87
C LEU A 172 4.26 -2.44 -4.30
N ILE A 173 5.01 -1.86 -5.25
CA ILE A 173 4.78 -0.50 -5.73
C ILE A 173 4.35 -0.52 -7.19
N VAL A 174 3.22 0.11 -7.48
CA VAL A 174 2.80 0.49 -8.83
C VAL A 174 2.79 2.00 -8.91
N ASP A 175 3.55 2.57 -9.83
CA ASP A 175 3.54 4.02 -10.06
C ASP A 175 3.85 4.30 -11.55
N ARG A 176 3.40 5.43 -12.05
CA ARG A 176 3.65 5.87 -13.43
C ARG A 176 5.08 6.34 -13.63
N ASP A 177 5.71 6.89 -12.59
CA ASP A 177 7.12 7.28 -12.64
C ASP A 177 8.03 6.06 -12.44
N TYR A 178 8.17 5.28 -13.52
CA TYR A 178 9.00 4.07 -13.51
C TYR A 178 10.45 4.35 -13.09
N ARG A 179 10.99 5.56 -13.33
CA ARG A 179 12.36 5.92 -12.93
C ARG A 179 12.51 5.96 -11.43
N LYS A 180 11.53 6.55 -10.73
CA LYS A 180 11.51 6.58 -9.26
C LYS A 180 11.29 5.18 -8.68
N VAL A 181 10.41 4.39 -9.30
CA VAL A 181 10.20 2.99 -8.91
C VAL A 181 11.50 2.21 -9.02
N LEU A 182 12.15 2.22 -10.18
CA LEU A 182 13.42 1.50 -10.40
C LEU A 182 14.54 1.94 -9.47
N ALA A 183 14.62 3.23 -9.15
CA ALA A 183 15.64 3.76 -8.25
C ALA A 183 15.47 3.30 -6.77
N ARG A 184 14.30 2.78 -6.39
CA ARG A 184 13.97 2.46 -5.00
C ARG A 184 13.54 1.03 -4.75
N CYS A 185 13.35 0.24 -5.80
CA CYS A 185 12.99 -1.17 -5.71
C CYS A 185 14.22 -2.07 -5.80
N ASP A 186 14.17 -3.20 -5.10
CA ASP A 186 15.20 -4.24 -5.21
C ASP A 186 15.06 -4.99 -6.53
N ARG A 187 13.84 -5.05 -7.05
CA ARG A 187 13.49 -5.73 -8.30
C ARG A 187 12.25 -5.09 -8.93
N ALA A 188 12.17 -5.12 -10.24
CA ALA A 188 10.97 -4.74 -10.96
C ALA A 188 10.44 -5.91 -11.80
N LEU A 189 9.12 -6.02 -11.85
CA LEU A 189 8.39 -6.90 -12.75
C LEU A 189 7.70 -6.03 -13.82
N VAL A 190 7.88 -6.39 -15.07
CA VAL A 190 7.19 -5.72 -16.19
C VAL A 190 6.07 -6.60 -16.70
N LEU A 191 4.84 -6.10 -16.59
CA LEU A 191 3.68 -6.79 -17.12
C LEU A 191 3.39 -6.30 -18.53
N GLN A 192 3.34 -7.25 -19.48
CA GLN A 192 3.05 -6.99 -20.89
C GLN A 192 1.98 -7.96 -21.37
N LYS A 193 0.80 -7.45 -21.65
CA LYS A 193 -0.39 -8.23 -22.10
C LYS A 193 -0.83 -9.33 -21.12
N GLY A 194 -0.65 -9.12 -19.83
CA GLY A 194 -0.99 -10.09 -18.77
C GLY A 194 0.03 -11.18 -18.64
#